data_ee3acf34a0fcca122d4aa0b2875838a4
#
_entry.id   ee3acf34a0fcca122d4aa0b2875838a4
#
_cell.length_a   1.000
_cell.length_b   1.000
_cell.length_c   1.000
_cell.angle_alpha   90.00
_cell.angle_beta   90.00
_cell.angle_gamma   90.00
#
_symmetry.space_group_name_H-M   'P 1'
#
loop_
_entity.id
_entity.type
_entity.pdbx_description
1 polymer ?
#
loop_
_entity_poly.entity_id
_entity_poly.type
_entity_poly.pdbx_seq_one_letter_code
_entity_poly.pdbx_strand_id
1 'polypeptide(L)'
;TMDGEILISLKEKHSPTAAHVANLRRELPRRFPQLQFFFQPADIVDQVLNFGLPAPIDIRVSGPNSDEDYGVAEKITQDISRIPGVVDSHVFQVPHAPALTIDVDRVLAQELGISEEEAIRNVLVTTNSSGQTSPNFWVDPKNSVSYLLAVQSPTYRVNSAQDLWTVPITPPGTKSPQMLMNIAKFGRTGVPIVASQFNIMPVFDVQADVQGRDLASAATDIEKVLGSEKHPPAIKVTLSGQVETMLESYNGLFSGMAFAVVLVYLILVINFQSWIDPLIVIMALPFALAGVIWMLFLTGTHLSVPALMGALMSLGLATANSILVVTFANQRMEAGDESRTAAIIAGFTRLRPVLMTAGAMILGMIPMALGVGEGGEQNAPLARAVIGGLLFATFATLIFVPVMYRILRKRSRTQINSAASA
;
A
#
# COMPACT_ATOMS: atom_id res chain seq x y z
N THR A 1 14.78 -5.16 23.98
CA THR A 1 14.30 -4.58 22.73
C THR A 1 14.33 -3.07 22.84
N MET A 2 14.79 -2.39 21.81
CA MET A 2 14.77 -0.92 21.75
C MET A 2 13.45 -0.40 21.15
N ASP A 3 12.65 -1.30 20.62
CA ASP A 3 11.38 -1.01 19.96
C ASP A 3 10.20 -1.45 20.82
N GLY A 4 9.11 -0.70 20.71
CA GLY A 4 7.83 -1.00 21.31
C GLY A 4 6.71 -0.71 20.35
N GLU A 5 5.70 -1.56 20.34
CA GLU A 5 4.49 -1.39 19.54
C GLU A 5 3.32 -1.01 20.44
N ILE A 6 2.53 -0.02 20.01
CA ILE A 6 1.30 0.41 20.68
C ILE A 6 0.16 0.25 19.69
N LEU A 7 -0.69 -0.74 19.94
CA LEU A 7 -1.91 -0.95 19.16
C LEU A 7 -3.04 -0.08 19.73
N ILE A 8 -3.59 0.79 18.91
CA ILE A 8 -4.68 1.71 19.28
C ILE A 8 -5.94 1.33 18.51
N SER A 9 -6.96 0.86 19.23
CA SER A 9 -8.27 0.59 18.67
C SER A 9 -9.19 1.81 18.83
N LEU A 10 -9.79 2.25 17.73
CA LEU A 10 -10.75 3.36 17.73
C LEU A 10 -12.17 2.85 18.07
N LYS A 11 -13.05 3.75 18.52
CA LYS A 11 -14.46 3.43 18.74
C LYS A 11 -15.18 3.31 17.39
N GLU A 12 -16.33 2.61 17.34
CA GLU A 12 -17.11 2.41 16.11
C GLU A 12 -17.46 3.72 15.36
N LYS A 13 -17.71 4.81 16.09
CA LYS A 13 -17.94 6.13 15.51
C LYS A 13 -16.72 7.01 15.72
N HIS A 14 -15.89 7.13 14.73
CA HIS A 14 -14.69 7.98 14.75
C HIS A 14 -14.55 8.80 13.46
N SER A 15 -13.76 9.86 13.54
CA SER A 15 -13.29 10.58 12.35
C SER A 15 -12.25 9.73 11.59
N PRO A 16 -11.94 10.09 10.32
CA PRO A 16 -10.96 9.38 9.52
C PRO A 16 -9.66 9.09 10.27
N THR A 17 -9.17 7.86 10.21
CA THR A 17 -7.95 7.41 10.89
C THR A 17 -6.75 8.27 10.55
N ALA A 18 -6.64 8.70 9.28
CA ALA A 18 -5.58 9.59 8.81
C ALA A 18 -5.49 10.91 9.60
N ALA A 19 -6.63 11.46 10.05
CA ALA A 19 -6.66 12.69 10.85
C ALA A 19 -6.10 12.48 12.27
N HIS A 20 -6.37 11.31 12.86
CA HIS A 20 -5.82 10.94 14.17
C HIS A 20 -4.31 10.70 14.08
N VAL A 21 -3.85 9.97 13.06
CA VAL A 21 -2.42 9.74 12.80
C VAL A 21 -1.68 11.05 12.59
N ALA A 22 -2.21 11.98 11.77
CA ALA A 22 -1.60 13.28 11.54
C ALA A 22 -1.47 14.11 12.83
N ASN A 23 -2.45 14.03 13.75
CA ASN A 23 -2.38 14.69 15.04
C ASN A 23 -1.33 14.05 15.95
N LEU A 24 -1.30 12.71 16.04
CA LEU A 24 -0.32 11.99 16.85
C LEU A 24 1.11 12.23 16.34
N ARG A 25 1.32 12.20 15.02
CA ARG A 25 2.60 12.49 14.36
C ARG A 25 3.15 13.88 14.71
N ARG A 26 2.27 14.84 14.98
CA ARG A 26 2.65 16.18 15.42
C ARG A 26 2.87 16.30 16.93
N GLU A 27 2.06 15.63 17.74
CA GLU A 27 2.06 15.79 19.21
C GLU A 27 3.09 14.90 19.91
N LEU A 28 3.29 13.64 19.46
CA LEU A 28 4.17 12.69 20.14
C LEU A 28 5.63 13.12 20.15
N PRO A 29 6.25 13.58 19.02
CA PRO A 29 7.63 14.05 19.05
C PRO A 29 7.85 15.29 19.90
N ARG A 30 6.82 16.11 20.11
CA ARG A 30 6.87 17.28 20.99
C ARG A 30 6.89 16.90 22.47
N ARG A 31 6.14 15.83 22.82
CA ARG A 31 6.05 15.37 24.22
C ARG A 31 7.21 14.44 24.59
N PHE A 32 7.71 13.69 23.65
CA PHE A 32 8.74 12.67 23.82
C PHE A 32 9.85 12.84 22.77
N PRO A 33 10.67 13.91 22.85
CA PRO A 33 11.68 14.21 21.83
C PRO A 33 12.82 13.19 21.76
N GLN A 34 12.97 12.34 22.79
CA GLN A 34 13.96 11.26 22.85
C GLN A 34 13.52 9.98 22.12
N LEU A 35 12.27 9.90 21.66
CA LEU A 35 11.73 8.72 20.98
C LEU A 35 11.44 9.05 19.52
N GLN A 36 11.68 8.10 18.65
CA GLN A 36 11.27 8.13 17.26
C GLN A 36 9.93 7.38 17.12
N PHE A 37 8.96 7.99 16.49
CA PHE A 37 7.65 7.42 16.25
C PHE A 37 7.45 7.21 14.76
N PHE A 38 6.91 6.07 14.39
CA PHE A 38 6.42 5.78 13.05
C PHE A 38 5.09 5.04 13.15
N PHE A 39 4.23 5.24 12.15
CA PHE A 39 2.88 4.73 12.16
C PHE A 39 2.74 3.66 11.09
N GLN A 40 2.29 2.48 11.52
CA GLN A 40 2.04 1.36 10.62
C GLN A 40 0.55 1.30 10.28
N PRO A 41 0.17 0.99 9.02
CA PRO A 41 -1.20 0.75 8.66
C PRO A 41 -1.70 -0.52 9.36
N ALA A 42 -2.75 -0.37 10.17
CA ALA A 42 -3.38 -1.49 10.87
C ALA A 42 -4.44 -2.22 10.04
N ASP A 43 -4.73 -1.71 8.84
CA ASP A 43 -5.71 -2.28 7.94
C ASP A 43 -5.15 -3.44 7.13
N ILE A 44 -5.91 -4.54 7.06
CA ILE A 44 -5.53 -5.76 6.32
C ILE A 44 -5.29 -5.47 4.83
N VAL A 45 -6.05 -4.56 4.23
CA VAL A 45 -5.90 -4.24 2.80
C VAL A 45 -4.56 -3.56 2.54
N ASP A 46 -4.20 -2.58 3.36
CA ASP A 46 -2.90 -1.92 3.26
C ASP A 46 -1.74 -2.88 3.53
N GLN A 47 -1.90 -3.78 4.52
CA GLN A 47 -0.88 -4.80 4.79
C GLN A 47 -0.69 -5.76 3.61
N VAL A 48 -1.77 -6.17 2.94
CA VAL A 48 -1.69 -7.03 1.74
C VAL A 48 -1.05 -6.28 0.58
N LEU A 49 -1.43 -5.02 0.35
CA LEU A 49 -0.86 -4.18 -0.70
C LEU A 49 0.61 -3.86 -0.48
N ASN A 50 1.03 -3.78 0.78
CA ASN A 50 2.43 -3.58 1.17
C ASN A 50 3.24 -4.90 1.23
N PHE A 51 2.68 -6.05 0.83
CA PHE A 51 3.31 -7.38 0.99
C PHE A 51 3.70 -7.71 2.45
N GLY A 52 2.93 -7.25 3.41
CA GLY A 52 3.22 -7.41 4.83
C GLY A 52 4.30 -6.47 5.37
N LEU A 53 4.80 -5.53 4.57
CA LEU A 53 5.73 -4.51 5.02
C LEU A 53 5.00 -3.46 5.88
N PRO A 54 5.66 -2.90 6.89
CA PRO A 54 5.03 -1.94 7.81
C PRO A 54 4.84 -0.54 7.21
N ALA A 55 5.40 -0.27 6.03
CA ALA A 55 5.33 1.03 5.36
C ALA A 55 5.08 0.90 3.85
N PRO A 56 4.40 1.87 3.20
CA PRO A 56 4.13 1.84 1.77
C PRO A 56 5.38 2.09 0.91
N ILE A 57 6.39 2.77 1.45
CA ILE A 57 7.68 3.01 0.80
C ILE A 57 8.73 2.17 1.52
N ASP A 58 9.42 1.33 0.77
CA ASP A 58 10.52 0.48 1.23
C ASP A 58 11.69 0.61 0.26
N ILE A 59 12.79 1.23 0.71
CA ILE A 59 14.01 1.39 -0.09
C ILE A 59 15.03 0.40 0.45
N ARG A 60 15.35 -0.60 -0.35
CA ARG A 60 16.30 -1.66 -0.01
C ARG A 60 17.70 -1.27 -0.41
N VAL A 61 18.57 -1.21 0.58
CA VAL A 61 20.01 -0.99 0.40
C VAL A 61 20.72 -2.30 0.68
N SER A 62 21.34 -2.89 -0.31
CA SER A 62 22.03 -4.19 -0.21
C SER A 62 23.42 -4.13 -0.78
N GLY A 63 24.39 -4.67 -0.05
CA GLY A 63 25.79 -4.71 -0.43
C GLY A 63 26.60 -5.73 0.36
N PRO A 64 27.88 -5.84 0.11
CA PRO A 64 28.75 -6.82 0.77
C PRO A 64 29.24 -6.38 2.15
N ASN A 65 29.17 -5.08 2.48
CA ASN A 65 29.70 -4.50 3.71
C ASN A 65 28.57 -3.82 4.52
N SER A 66 28.15 -4.47 5.59
CA SER A 66 27.03 -4.05 6.42
C SER A 66 27.16 -2.60 6.97
N ASP A 67 28.38 -2.18 7.35
CA ASP A 67 28.59 -0.85 7.91
C ASP A 67 28.50 0.25 6.84
N GLU A 68 29.02 -0.02 5.64
CA GLU A 68 28.89 0.90 4.50
C GLU A 68 27.45 0.97 4.01
N ASP A 69 26.78 -0.17 3.92
CA ASP A 69 25.38 -0.27 3.51
C ASP A 69 24.46 0.50 4.46
N TYR A 70 24.70 0.38 5.77
CA TYR A 70 23.97 1.14 6.79
C TYR A 70 24.22 2.65 6.66
N GLY A 71 25.48 3.06 6.45
CA GLY A 71 25.80 4.47 6.23
C GLY A 71 25.10 5.08 5.00
N VAL A 72 24.94 4.30 3.92
CA VAL A 72 24.17 4.70 2.74
C VAL A 72 22.67 4.76 3.08
N ALA A 73 22.15 3.78 3.83
CA ALA A 73 20.75 3.76 4.24
C ALA A 73 20.39 4.98 5.13
N GLU A 74 21.26 5.34 6.10
CA GLU A 74 21.06 6.54 6.92
C GLU A 74 21.04 7.82 6.10
N LYS A 75 21.96 7.94 5.12
CA LYS A 75 22.02 9.10 4.24
C LYS A 75 20.76 9.21 3.39
N ILE A 76 20.32 8.12 2.78
CA ILE A 76 19.05 8.07 2.03
C ILE A 76 17.89 8.50 2.93
N THR A 77 17.82 7.99 4.15
CA THR A 77 16.79 8.36 5.13
C THR A 77 16.75 9.86 5.38
N GLN A 78 17.92 10.48 5.57
CA GLN A 78 18.03 11.95 5.77
C GLN A 78 17.58 12.73 4.53
N ASP A 79 17.94 12.28 3.33
CA ASP A 79 17.62 12.98 2.10
C ASP A 79 16.13 12.85 1.74
N ILE A 80 15.52 11.67 1.89
CA ILE A 80 14.09 11.50 1.66
C ILE A 80 13.23 12.21 2.72
N SER A 81 13.72 12.37 3.95
CA SER A 81 13.00 13.11 5.00
C SER A 81 12.76 14.58 4.68
N ARG A 82 13.55 15.14 3.74
CA ARG A 82 13.42 16.53 3.26
C ARG A 82 12.38 16.69 2.16
N ILE A 83 11.89 15.58 1.60
CA ILE A 83 10.87 15.62 0.53
C ILE A 83 9.52 15.99 1.16
N PRO A 84 8.85 17.04 0.69
CA PRO A 84 7.56 17.44 1.22
C PRO A 84 6.53 16.30 1.09
N GLY A 85 5.87 15.95 2.19
CA GLY A 85 4.86 14.89 2.25
C GLY A 85 5.41 13.49 2.53
N VAL A 86 6.72 13.27 2.51
CA VAL A 86 7.33 12.05 3.05
C VAL A 86 7.47 12.20 4.56
N VAL A 87 7.01 11.21 5.30
CA VAL A 87 6.98 11.21 6.77
C VAL A 87 7.45 9.86 7.32
N ASP A 88 7.77 9.81 8.61
CA ASP A 88 8.16 8.59 9.32
C ASP A 88 9.35 7.84 8.72
N SER A 89 10.25 8.57 8.01
CA SER A 89 11.43 7.96 7.40
C SER A 89 12.40 7.44 8.46
N HIS A 90 12.76 6.16 8.37
CA HIS A 90 13.70 5.51 9.29
C HIS A 90 14.33 4.28 8.64
N VAL A 91 15.48 3.86 9.16
CA VAL A 91 16.05 2.55 8.84
C VAL A 91 15.44 1.54 9.78
N PHE A 92 14.86 0.48 9.24
CA PHE A 92 14.18 -0.55 10.05
C PHE A 92 15.15 -1.35 10.94
N GLN A 93 16.31 -1.71 10.42
CA GLN A 93 17.30 -2.50 11.15
C GLN A 93 18.16 -1.60 12.04
N VAL A 94 18.45 -2.07 13.25
CA VAL A 94 19.39 -1.44 14.19
C VAL A 94 20.64 -2.32 14.29
N PRO A 95 21.75 -1.98 13.59
CA PRO A 95 22.94 -2.84 13.54
C PRO A 95 23.79 -2.82 14.81
N HIS A 96 23.72 -1.74 15.58
CA HIS A 96 24.60 -1.52 16.74
C HIS A 96 23.81 -1.30 18.04
N ALA A 97 22.84 -2.18 18.32
CA ALA A 97 22.15 -2.13 19.61
C ALA A 97 23.11 -2.47 20.76
N PRO A 98 23.06 -1.72 21.87
CA PRO A 98 23.94 -1.98 22.99
C PRO A 98 23.68 -3.37 23.60
N ALA A 99 24.71 -4.19 23.67
CA ALA A 99 24.67 -5.51 24.22
C ALA A 99 25.81 -5.70 25.26
N LEU A 100 25.56 -6.59 26.21
CA LEU A 100 26.56 -7.04 27.14
C LEU A 100 27.11 -8.38 26.67
N THR A 101 28.42 -8.49 26.47
CA THR A 101 29.10 -9.76 26.26
C THR A 101 29.54 -10.35 27.57
N ILE A 102 29.36 -11.66 27.73
CA ILE A 102 29.82 -12.45 28.86
C ILE A 102 30.78 -13.48 28.28
N ASP A 103 32.06 -13.30 28.56
CA ASP A 103 33.14 -14.19 28.12
C ASP A 103 33.57 -15.03 29.28
N VAL A 104 33.23 -16.31 29.26
CA VAL A 104 33.53 -17.26 30.34
C VAL A 104 34.96 -17.80 30.15
N ASP A 105 35.80 -17.63 31.21
CA ASP A 105 37.12 -18.27 31.25
C ASP A 105 36.95 -19.77 31.47
N ARG A 106 37.10 -20.51 30.38
CA ARG A 106 36.88 -21.98 30.35
C ARG A 106 37.82 -22.75 31.28
N VAL A 107 39.06 -22.28 31.42
CA VAL A 107 40.06 -22.95 32.26
C VAL A 107 39.67 -22.80 33.71
N LEU A 108 39.39 -21.57 34.13
CA LEU A 108 39.02 -21.28 35.52
C LEU A 108 37.67 -21.92 35.89
N ALA A 109 36.71 -21.89 34.97
CA ALA A 109 35.42 -22.54 35.17
C ALA A 109 35.57 -24.06 35.35
N GLN A 110 36.42 -24.70 34.52
CA GLN A 110 36.68 -26.13 34.62
C GLN A 110 37.39 -26.54 35.92
N GLU A 111 38.33 -25.71 36.40
CA GLU A 111 38.98 -25.93 37.73
C GLU A 111 37.97 -25.91 38.87
N LEU A 112 36.90 -25.12 38.73
CA LEU A 112 35.80 -25.03 39.68
C LEU A 112 34.71 -26.09 39.47
N GLY A 113 34.87 -26.95 38.44
CA GLY A 113 33.90 -27.98 38.09
C GLY A 113 32.61 -27.43 37.40
N ILE A 114 32.71 -26.26 36.78
CA ILE A 114 31.60 -25.60 36.07
C ILE A 114 31.87 -25.69 34.54
N SER A 115 30.94 -26.18 33.79
CA SER A 115 31.00 -26.09 32.31
C SER A 115 30.54 -24.71 31.86
N GLU A 116 31.03 -24.25 30.69
CA GLU A 116 30.57 -23.02 30.03
C GLU A 116 29.06 -23.06 29.79
N GLU A 117 28.54 -24.21 29.36
CA GLU A 117 27.09 -24.42 29.11
C GLU A 117 26.28 -24.21 30.38
N GLU A 118 26.73 -24.72 31.55
CA GLU A 118 26.05 -24.53 32.82
C GLU A 118 26.05 -23.07 33.26
N ALA A 119 27.19 -22.38 33.08
CA ALA A 119 27.30 -20.95 33.39
C ALA A 119 26.29 -20.13 32.56
N ILE A 120 26.27 -20.34 31.23
CA ILE A 120 25.36 -19.64 30.34
C ILE A 120 23.90 -20.00 30.61
N ARG A 121 23.59 -21.28 30.87
CA ARG A 121 22.25 -21.73 31.24
C ARG A 121 21.73 -21.04 32.52
N ASN A 122 22.55 -20.89 33.53
CA ASN A 122 22.18 -20.17 34.75
C ASN A 122 21.88 -18.67 34.45
N VAL A 123 22.69 -18.05 33.62
CA VAL A 123 22.45 -16.66 33.19
C VAL A 123 21.12 -16.56 32.42
N LEU A 124 20.84 -17.45 31.46
CA LEU A 124 19.59 -17.48 30.72
C LEU A 124 18.37 -17.68 31.62
N VAL A 125 18.43 -18.61 32.56
CA VAL A 125 17.33 -18.80 33.52
C VAL A 125 17.12 -17.56 34.39
N THR A 126 18.21 -16.90 34.78
CA THR A 126 18.14 -15.70 35.60
C THR A 126 17.56 -14.51 34.88
N THR A 127 17.88 -14.33 33.58
CA THR A 127 17.44 -13.17 32.78
C THR A 127 16.11 -13.39 32.05
N ASN A 128 15.87 -14.61 31.53
CA ASN A 128 14.72 -14.90 30.65
C ASN A 128 13.73 -15.92 31.23
N SER A 129 14.14 -16.83 32.02
CA SER A 129 13.40 -17.94 32.64
C SER A 129 13.83 -19.32 32.17
N SER A 130 13.41 -20.35 32.89
CA SER A 130 13.65 -21.75 32.53
C SER A 130 12.88 -22.21 31.30
N GLY A 131 11.88 -21.45 30.88
CA GLY A 131 11.02 -21.80 29.73
C GLY A 131 11.77 -21.89 28.39
N GLN A 132 12.91 -21.20 28.23
CA GLN A 132 13.77 -21.30 27.06
C GLN A 132 14.82 -22.39 27.13
N THR A 133 15.31 -22.73 28.30
CA THR A 133 16.40 -23.69 28.51
C THR A 133 15.90 -25.10 28.77
N SER A 134 14.77 -25.23 29.45
CA SER A 134 14.16 -26.50 29.84
C SER A 134 12.65 -26.32 30.00
N PRO A 135 11.90 -26.26 28.88
CA PRO A 135 10.47 -26.05 28.92
C PRO A 135 9.77 -27.24 29.61
N ASN A 136 9.08 -26.96 30.70
CA ASN A 136 8.25 -27.93 31.40
C ASN A 136 6.77 -27.54 31.24
N PHE A 137 5.91 -28.52 30.98
CA PHE A 137 4.50 -28.32 30.86
C PHE A 137 3.74 -29.04 31.96
N TRP A 138 2.82 -28.32 32.58
CA TRP A 138 1.84 -28.89 33.47
C TRP A 138 0.48 -28.96 32.79
N VAL A 139 -0.10 -30.17 32.80
CA VAL A 139 -1.44 -30.37 32.21
C VAL A 139 -2.45 -30.29 33.34
N ASP A 140 -3.40 -29.38 33.26
CA ASP A 140 -4.49 -29.26 34.23
C ASP A 140 -5.42 -30.47 34.11
N PRO A 141 -5.54 -31.27 35.20
CA PRO A 141 -6.37 -32.48 35.18
C PRO A 141 -7.86 -32.21 35.04
N LYS A 142 -8.32 -30.96 35.20
CA LYS A 142 -9.76 -30.59 35.07
C LYS A 142 -10.19 -30.27 33.64
N ASN A 143 -9.33 -29.62 32.88
CA ASN A 143 -9.66 -29.11 31.55
C ASN A 143 -8.72 -29.63 30.45
N SER A 144 -7.71 -30.45 30.82
CA SER A 144 -6.68 -30.99 29.91
C SER A 144 -5.88 -29.91 29.14
N VAL A 145 -5.87 -28.67 29.62
CA VAL A 145 -5.07 -27.58 29.04
C VAL A 145 -3.64 -27.67 29.55
N SER A 146 -2.69 -27.57 28.66
CA SER A 146 -1.24 -27.56 28.95
C SER A 146 -0.76 -26.14 29.20
N TYR A 147 -0.16 -25.92 30.38
CA TYR A 147 0.44 -24.66 30.82
C TYR A 147 1.95 -24.78 30.89
N LEU A 148 2.67 -23.78 30.35
CA LEU A 148 4.13 -23.71 30.52
C LEU A 148 4.47 -23.37 31.96
N LEU A 149 5.22 -24.26 32.63
CA LEU A 149 5.77 -24.06 33.98
C LEU A 149 7.18 -23.48 33.85
N ALA A 150 7.32 -22.19 34.13
CA ALA A 150 8.59 -21.48 34.03
C ALA A 150 9.06 -21.00 35.40
N VAL A 151 10.36 -21.15 35.70
CA VAL A 151 11.04 -20.60 36.85
C VAL A 151 11.89 -19.42 36.39
N GLN A 152 11.77 -18.28 37.03
CA GLN A 152 12.55 -17.07 36.72
C GLN A 152 12.94 -16.31 37.97
N SER A 153 14.04 -15.55 37.89
CA SER A 153 14.39 -14.60 38.95
C SER A 153 13.44 -13.40 38.89
N PRO A 154 12.99 -12.88 40.04
CA PRO A 154 12.20 -11.66 40.07
C PRO A 154 12.96 -10.49 39.43
N THR A 155 12.30 -9.71 38.60
CA THR A 155 12.92 -8.60 37.83
C THR A 155 13.57 -7.54 38.74
N TYR A 156 13.05 -7.35 39.95
CA TYR A 156 13.65 -6.41 40.91
C TYR A 156 15.02 -6.86 41.47
N ARG A 157 15.40 -8.11 41.25
CA ARG A 157 16.71 -8.65 41.65
C ARG A 157 17.76 -8.62 40.55
N VAL A 158 17.31 -8.42 39.31
CA VAL A 158 18.20 -8.40 38.12
C VAL A 158 17.75 -7.26 37.22
N ASN A 159 18.07 -6.03 37.63
CA ASN A 159 17.70 -4.82 36.85
C ASN A 159 18.90 -3.97 36.44
N SER A 160 20.11 -4.39 36.79
CA SER A 160 21.35 -3.73 36.40
C SER A 160 22.41 -4.70 35.90
N ALA A 161 23.40 -4.20 35.17
CA ALA A 161 24.53 -5.02 34.73
C ALA A 161 25.33 -5.58 35.93
N GLN A 162 25.38 -4.87 37.07
CA GLN A 162 26.03 -5.31 38.28
C GLN A 162 25.34 -6.53 38.90
N ASP A 163 24.03 -6.61 38.81
CA ASP A 163 23.29 -7.75 39.35
C ASP A 163 23.64 -9.06 38.62
N LEU A 164 23.94 -8.96 37.30
CA LEU A 164 24.41 -10.11 36.52
C LEU A 164 25.77 -10.62 37.00
N TRP A 165 26.65 -9.75 37.49
CA TRP A 165 27.97 -10.17 38.01
C TRP A 165 27.85 -11.07 39.25
N THR A 166 26.79 -10.88 40.01
CA THR A 166 26.54 -11.60 41.27
C THR A 166 25.64 -12.83 41.08
N VAL A 167 25.28 -13.19 39.86
CA VAL A 167 24.49 -14.41 39.59
C VAL A 167 25.24 -15.63 40.12
N PRO A 168 24.63 -16.41 41.05
CA PRO A 168 25.23 -17.60 41.58
C PRO A 168 25.16 -18.75 40.59
N ILE A 169 26.30 -19.39 40.35
CA ILE A 169 26.43 -20.60 39.57
C ILE A 169 26.87 -21.72 40.49
N THR A 170 26.10 -22.79 40.56
CA THR A 170 26.38 -23.91 41.46
C THR A 170 26.90 -25.08 40.64
N PRO A 171 28.17 -25.51 40.81
CA PRO A 171 28.71 -26.70 40.15
C PRO A 171 27.96 -27.97 40.54
N PRO A 172 27.79 -28.93 39.61
CA PRO A 172 27.23 -30.23 39.94
C PRO A 172 28.00 -30.93 41.07
N GLY A 173 27.28 -31.37 42.10
CA GLY A 173 27.86 -32.11 43.20
C GLY A 173 28.48 -31.25 44.31
N THR A 174 28.49 -29.93 44.20
CA THR A 174 28.98 -29.03 45.28
C THR A 174 27.82 -28.15 45.79
N LYS A 175 27.92 -27.75 47.08
CA LYS A 175 26.94 -26.86 47.73
C LYS A 175 27.39 -25.39 47.73
N SER A 176 28.58 -25.10 47.22
CA SER A 176 29.18 -23.76 47.29
C SER A 176 28.97 -23.07 45.94
N PRO A 177 28.01 -22.10 45.82
CA PRO A 177 27.83 -21.35 44.61
C PRO A 177 29.02 -20.42 44.35
N GLN A 178 29.40 -20.28 43.07
CA GLN A 178 30.38 -19.30 42.62
C GLN A 178 29.64 -18.12 42.00
N MET A 179 30.16 -16.91 42.14
CA MET A 179 29.62 -15.76 41.42
C MET A 179 30.13 -15.76 40.01
N LEU A 180 29.25 -15.38 39.06
CA LEU A 180 29.60 -15.30 37.64
C LEU A 180 30.84 -14.42 37.40
N MET A 181 30.99 -13.32 38.12
CA MET A 181 32.15 -12.42 38.02
C MET A 181 33.50 -13.10 38.29
N ASN A 182 33.52 -14.22 39.00
CA ASN A 182 34.76 -14.95 39.30
C ASN A 182 35.27 -15.78 38.13
N ILE A 183 34.37 -16.12 37.18
CA ILE A 183 34.67 -16.99 36.05
C ILE A 183 34.43 -16.36 34.69
N ALA A 184 33.91 -15.12 34.65
CA ALA A 184 33.57 -14.45 33.38
C ALA A 184 34.01 -13.00 33.38
N LYS A 185 34.36 -12.51 32.17
CA LYS A 185 34.62 -11.10 31.87
C LYS A 185 33.41 -10.51 31.19
N PHE A 186 33.09 -9.28 31.55
CA PHE A 186 31.97 -8.54 30.99
C PHE A 186 32.47 -7.45 30.05
N GLY A 187 31.95 -7.44 28.84
CA GLY A 187 32.22 -6.42 27.82
C GLY A 187 30.94 -5.72 27.38
N ARG A 188 31.10 -4.59 26.72
CA ARG A 188 30.01 -3.91 25.97
C ARG A 188 30.31 -3.98 24.51
N THR A 189 29.31 -4.33 23.71
CA THR A 189 29.41 -4.39 22.24
C THR A 189 28.14 -3.90 21.62
N GLY A 190 28.16 -3.68 20.29
CA GLY A 190 26.98 -3.48 19.46
C GLY A 190 26.64 -4.77 18.73
N VAL A 191 25.39 -5.19 18.78
CA VAL A 191 24.90 -6.34 18.02
C VAL A 191 23.66 -5.94 17.22
N PRO A 192 23.44 -6.51 16.04
CA PRO A 192 22.22 -6.27 15.30
C PRO A 192 21.03 -6.91 16.02
N ILE A 193 19.94 -6.14 16.18
CA ILE A 193 18.68 -6.68 16.72
C ILE A 193 18.01 -7.59 15.69
N VAL A 194 17.97 -7.13 14.43
CA VAL A 194 17.41 -7.84 13.29
C VAL A 194 18.45 -7.86 12.19
N ALA A 195 18.73 -9.03 11.65
CA ALA A 195 19.53 -9.22 10.43
C ALA A 195 18.60 -9.67 9.30
N SER A 196 18.40 -8.80 8.34
CA SER A 196 17.58 -9.07 7.16
C SER A 196 18.44 -9.44 5.96
N GLN A 197 17.93 -10.31 5.12
CA GLN A 197 18.57 -10.70 3.87
C GLN A 197 17.55 -10.68 2.73
N PHE A 198 17.98 -10.20 1.60
CA PHE A 198 17.22 -10.26 0.35
C PHE A 198 18.10 -10.87 -0.76
N ASN A 199 17.62 -11.95 -1.38
CA ASN A 199 18.40 -12.70 -2.36
C ASN A 199 19.83 -13.09 -1.87
N ILE A 200 19.90 -13.58 -0.61
CA ILE A 200 21.12 -14.05 0.06
C ILE A 200 22.08 -12.89 0.46
N MET A 201 21.82 -11.66 0.07
CA MET A 201 22.64 -10.51 0.46
C MET A 201 22.03 -9.81 1.70
N PRO A 202 22.88 -9.33 2.62
CA PRO A 202 22.41 -8.46 3.70
C PRO A 202 21.66 -7.26 3.12
N VAL A 203 20.61 -6.82 3.80
CA VAL A 203 19.80 -5.68 3.36
C VAL A 203 19.45 -4.79 4.54
N PHE A 204 19.48 -3.48 4.29
CA PHE A 204 18.89 -2.46 5.15
C PHE A 204 17.69 -1.85 4.45
N ASP A 205 16.56 -1.83 5.15
CA ASP A 205 15.29 -1.34 4.63
C ASP A 205 15.05 0.07 5.19
N VAL A 206 15.04 1.05 4.30
CA VAL A 206 14.64 2.43 4.62
C VAL A 206 13.15 2.53 4.36
N GLN A 207 12.39 2.67 5.43
CA GLN A 207 10.94 2.73 5.40
C GLN A 207 10.45 4.16 5.56
N ALA A 208 9.39 4.50 4.85
CA ALA A 208 8.75 5.81 4.94
C ALA A 208 7.26 5.71 4.58
N ASP A 209 6.50 6.70 5.07
CA ASP A 209 5.08 6.86 4.77
C ASP A 209 4.83 8.21 4.05
N VAL A 210 3.63 8.39 3.51
CA VAL A 210 3.23 9.60 2.79
C VAL A 210 2.02 10.25 3.47
N GLN A 211 2.09 11.56 3.70
CA GLN A 211 1.00 12.33 4.29
C GLN A 211 0.67 13.57 3.47
N GLY A 212 -0.63 13.73 3.14
CA GLY A 212 -1.14 14.90 2.43
C GLY A 212 -0.70 15.00 0.95
N ARG A 213 -0.20 13.89 0.39
CA ARG A 213 0.30 13.79 -0.98
C ARG A 213 0.02 12.38 -1.52
N ASP A 214 0.01 12.22 -2.84
CA ASP A 214 -0.10 10.89 -3.46
C ASP A 214 1.24 10.14 -3.47
N LEU A 215 1.15 8.82 -3.37
CA LEU A 215 2.31 7.94 -3.32
C LEU A 215 3.15 7.99 -4.61
N ALA A 216 2.51 8.15 -5.79
CA ALA A 216 3.20 8.17 -7.08
C ALA A 216 4.13 9.38 -7.24
N SER A 217 3.66 10.58 -6.84
CA SER A 217 4.49 11.79 -6.90
C SER A 217 5.61 11.75 -5.86
N ALA A 218 5.34 11.19 -4.66
CA ALA A 218 6.37 10.97 -3.65
C ALA A 218 7.46 10.01 -4.16
N ALA A 219 7.05 8.89 -4.76
CA ALA A 219 7.96 7.91 -5.37
C ALA A 219 8.83 8.51 -6.47
N THR A 220 8.25 9.35 -7.34
CA THR A 220 9.00 10.04 -8.40
C THR A 220 10.08 10.97 -7.84
N ASP A 221 9.78 11.68 -6.75
CA ASP A 221 10.78 12.56 -6.12
C ASP A 221 11.85 11.74 -5.37
N ILE A 222 11.47 10.63 -4.75
CA ILE A 222 12.42 9.69 -4.15
C ILE A 222 13.35 9.11 -5.21
N GLU A 223 12.84 8.67 -6.37
CA GLU A 223 13.67 8.17 -7.47
C GLU A 223 14.68 9.21 -7.96
N LYS A 224 14.29 10.50 -8.03
CA LYS A 224 15.22 11.59 -8.37
C LYS A 224 16.35 11.73 -7.34
N VAL A 225 16.01 11.61 -6.05
CA VAL A 225 17.00 11.67 -4.97
C VAL A 225 17.93 10.46 -5.08
N LEU A 226 17.41 9.25 -5.22
CA LEU A 226 18.20 8.02 -5.38
C LEU A 226 19.09 8.07 -6.63
N GLY A 227 18.60 8.61 -7.75
CA GLY A 227 19.37 8.77 -8.98
C GLY A 227 20.47 9.84 -8.91
N SER A 228 20.34 10.82 -8.02
CA SER A 228 21.36 11.86 -7.80
C SER A 228 22.42 11.43 -6.78
N GLU A 229 22.14 10.45 -5.95
CA GLU A 229 23.04 10.00 -4.89
C GLU A 229 24.14 9.09 -5.45
N LYS A 230 25.40 9.44 -5.10
CA LYS A 230 26.55 8.63 -5.46
C LYS A 230 26.83 7.62 -4.35
N HIS A 231 26.58 6.37 -4.60
CA HIS A 231 26.96 5.25 -3.73
C HIS A 231 27.99 4.34 -4.43
N PRO A 232 28.77 3.55 -3.70
CA PRO A 232 29.68 2.58 -4.27
C PRO A 232 28.97 1.64 -5.25
N PRO A 233 29.57 1.24 -6.37
CA PRO A 233 28.90 0.39 -7.37
C PRO A 233 28.57 -1.03 -6.86
N ALA A 234 29.14 -1.42 -5.74
CA ALA A 234 28.86 -2.68 -5.07
C ALA A 234 27.54 -2.64 -4.27
N ILE A 235 27.02 -1.44 -3.94
CA ILE A 235 25.78 -1.25 -3.20
C ILE A 235 24.64 -1.07 -4.19
N LYS A 236 23.63 -1.91 -4.08
CA LYS A 236 22.41 -1.84 -4.86
C LYS A 236 21.30 -1.19 -4.05
N VAL A 237 20.71 -0.13 -4.58
CA VAL A 237 19.56 0.57 -4.00
C VAL A 237 18.36 0.30 -4.89
N THR A 238 17.26 -0.19 -4.31
CA THR A 238 16.02 -0.50 -5.03
C THR A 238 14.82 0.04 -4.27
N LEU A 239 13.94 0.76 -4.98
CA LEU A 239 12.66 1.21 -4.44
C LEU A 239 11.66 0.06 -4.57
N SER A 240 11.06 -0.33 -3.48
CA SER A 240 10.13 -1.46 -3.33
C SER A 240 8.90 -1.06 -2.50
N GLY A 241 8.16 -2.03 -2.02
CA GLY A 241 6.94 -1.82 -1.25
C GLY A 241 5.73 -1.60 -2.15
N GLN A 242 4.74 -0.85 -1.67
CA GLN A 242 3.51 -0.56 -2.41
C GLN A 242 3.76 0.23 -3.70
N VAL A 243 4.87 0.98 -3.76
CA VAL A 243 5.26 1.76 -4.95
C VAL A 243 5.46 0.85 -6.16
N GLU A 244 6.16 -0.27 -6.00
CA GLU A 244 6.41 -1.24 -7.07
C GLU A 244 5.09 -1.78 -7.64
N THR A 245 4.21 -2.30 -6.76
CA THR A 245 2.89 -2.82 -7.15
C THR A 245 2.01 -1.75 -7.80
N MET A 246 2.07 -0.54 -7.29
CA MET A 246 1.31 0.59 -7.82
C MET A 246 1.76 0.93 -9.25
N LEU A 247 3.06 1.01 -9.52
CA LEU A 247 3.59 1.31 -10.85
C LEU A 247 3.25 0.21 -11.85
N GLU A 248 3.39 -1.07 -11.46
CA GLU A 248 2.97 -2.20 -12.28
C GLU A 248 1.46 -2.16 -12.58
N SER A 249 0.65 -1.89 -11.55
CA SER A 249 -0.80 -1.76 -11.70
C SER A 249 -1.19 -0.61 -12.61
N TYR A 250 -0.54 0.54 -12.49
CA TYR A 250 -0.81 1.67 -13.38
C TYR A 250 -0.50 1.34 -14.83
N ASN A 251 0.68 0.79 -15.10
CA ASN A 251 1.07 0.38 -16.45
C ASN A 251 0.11 -0.68 -17.01
N GLY A 252 -0.26 -1.66 -16.21
CA GLY A 252 -1.23 -2.69 -16.57
C GLY A 252 -2.62 -2.11 -16.86
N LEU A 253 -3.14 -1.22 -16.00
CA LEU A 253 -4.47 -0.63 -16.16
C LEU A 253 -4.52 0.35 -17.35
N PHE A 254 -3.51 1.19 -17.54
CA PHE A 254 -3.47 2.11 -18.70
C PHE A 254 -3.36 1.35 -20.02
N SER A 255 -2.48 0.35 -20.12
CA SER A 255 -2.36 -0.49 -21.31
C SER A 255 -3.62 -1.32 -21.55
N GLY A 256 -4.19 -1.89 -20.48
CA GLY A 256 -5.47 -2.61 -20.54
C GLY A 256 -6.64 -1.73 -20.98
N MET A 257 -6.70 -0.49 -20.48
CA MET A 257 -7.73 0.49 -20.89
C MET A 257 -7.60 0.86 -22.38
N ALA A 258 -6.39 1.12 -22.86
CA ALA A 258 -6.14 1.38 -24.28
C ALA A 258 -6.54 0.18 -25.15
N PHE A 259 -6.14 -1.02 -24.74
CA PHE A 259 -6.51 -2.26 -25.43
C PHE A 259 -8.03 -2.50 -25.42
N ALA A 260 -8.71 -2.27 -24.29
CA ALA A 260 -10.16 -2.40 -24.17
C ALA A 260 -10.90 -1.45 -25.14
N VAL A 261 -10.45 -0.19 -25.27
CA VAL A 261 -11.03 0.78 -26.21
C VAL A 261 -10.90 0.29 -27.65
N VAL A 262 -9.72 -0.23 -28.03
CA VAL A 262 -9.50 -0.80 -29.37
C VAL A 262 -10.39 -2.03 -29.61
N LEU A 263 -10.50 -2.91 -28.62
CA LEU A 263 -11.31 -4.12 -28.73
C LEU A 263 -12.80 -3.78 -28.88
N VAL A 264 -13.30 -2.85 -28.04
CA VAL A 264 -14.67 -2.33 -28.14
C VAL A 264 -14.91 -1.72 -29.53
N TYR A 265 -13.97 -0.93 -30.04
CA TYR A 265 -14.08 -0.38 -31.40
C TYR A 265 -14.26 -1.47 -32.46
N LEU A 266 -13.40 -2.50 -32.45
CA LEU A 266 -13.45 -3.59 -33.41
C LEU A 266 -14.76 -4.39 -33.31
N ILE A 267 -15.23 -4.68 -32.10
CA ILE A 267 -16.52 -5.36 -31.89
C ILE A 267 -17.68 -4.51 -32.46
N LEU A 268 -17.64 -3.21 -32.22
CA LEU A 268 -18.65 -2.30 -32.74
C LEU A 268 -18.60 -2.17 -34.27
N VAL A 269 -17.42 -2.22 -34.89
CA VAL A 269 -17.28 -2.25 -36.37
C VAL A 269 -17.97 -3.48 -36.93
N ILE A 270 -17.80 -4.62 -36.33
CA ILE A 270 -18.46 -5.87 -36.74
C ILE A 270 -20.00 -5.75 -36.58
N ASN A 271 -20.44 -5.20 -35.43
CA ASN A 271 -21.88 -5.08 -35.14
C ASN A 271 -22.60 -4.06 -36.03
N PHE A 272 -22.01 -2.89 -36.28
CA PHE A 272 -22.60 -1.84 -37.08
C PHE A 272 -22.30 -1.97 -38.59
N GLN A 273 -21.37 -2.85 -38.96
CA GLN A 273 -20.86 -3.00 -40.33
C GLN A 273 -20.46 -1.64 -40.96
N SER A 274 -19.93 -0.77 -40.12
CA SER A 274 -19.55 0.62 -40.45
C SER A 274 -18.31 1.00 -39.64
N TRP A 275 -17.40 1.75 -40.22
CA TRP A 275 -16.23 2.29 -39.50
C TRP A 275 -16.56 3.63 -38.80
N ILE A 276 -17.59 4.33 -39.24
CA ILE A 276 -17.96 5.66 -38.75
C ILE A 276 -18.79 5.57 -37.46
N ASP A 277 -19.73 4.64 -37.37
CA ASP A 277 -20.65 4.55 -36.24
C ASP A 277 -19.92 4.19 -34.93
N PRO A 278 -18.99 3.22 -34.91
CA PRO A 278 -18.13 2.99 -33.75
C PRO A 278 -17.28 4.19 -33.34
N LEU A 279 -16.77 4.93 -34.35
CA LEU A 279 -15.98 6.12 -34.06
C LEU A 279 -16.81 7.17 -33.31
N ILE A 280 -18.07 7.38 -33.71
CA ILE A 280 -19.00 8.29 -33.05
C ILE A 280 -19.25 7.87 -31.61
N VAL A 281 -19.42 6.56 -31.35
CA VAL A 281 -19.61 6.01 -30.02
C VAL A 281 -18.39 6.30 -29.13
N ILE A 282 -17.19 6.01 -29.63
CA ILE A 282 -15.94 6.15 -28.88
C ILE A 282 -15.59 7.61 -28.56
N MET A 283 -16.04 8.55 -29.38
CA MET A 283 -15.83 9.99 -29.14
C MET A 283 -16.46 10.49 -27.81
N ALA A 284 -17.35 9.71 -27.17
CA ALA A 284 -17.84 10.00 -25.83
C ALA A 284 -16.84 9.66 -24.72
N LEU A 285 -15.85 8.77 -24.95
CA LEU A 285 -14.92 8.29 -23.93
C LEU A 285 -13.98 9.37 -23.39
N PRO A 286 -13.39 10.26 -24.20
CA PRO A 286 -12.58 11.37 -23.69
C PRO A 286 -13.33 12.27 -22.70
N PHE A 287 -14.65 12.47 -22.90
CA PHE A 287 -15.47 13.23 -21.95
C PHE A 287 -15.65 12.50 -20.65
N ALA A 288 -15.85 11.17 -20.69
CA ALA A 288 -15.90 10.37 -19.48
C ALA A 288 -14.60 10.48 -18.67
N LEU A 289 -13.44 10.35 -19.32
CA LEU A 289 -12.14 10.53 -18.67
C LEU A 289 -11.95 11.93 -18.11
N ALA A 290 -12.34 12.96 -18.86
CA ALA A 290 -12.32 14.34 -18.36
C ALA A 290 -13.19 14.47 -17.09
N GLY A 291 -14.37 13.85 -17.06
CA GLY A 291 -15.25 13.83 -15.90
C GLY A 291 -14.62 13.15 -14.67
N VAL A 292 -13.91 12.04 -14.88
CA VAL A 292 -13.14 11.38 -13.81
C VAL A 292 -12.11 12.33 -13.23
N ILE A 293 -11.29 12.95 -14.08
CA ILE A 293 -10.22 13.87 -13.64
C ILE A 293 -10.81 15.07 -12.88
N TRP A 294 -11.86 15.69 -13.42
CA TRP A 294 -12.53 16.82 -12.78
C TRP A 294 -13.13 16.46 -11.42
N MET A 295 -13.75 15.29 -11.29
CA MET A 295 -14.34 14.87 -10.02
C MET A 295 -13.28 14.57 -8.96
N LEU A 296 -12.19 13.89 -9.35
CA LEU A 296 -11.06 13.65 -8.45
C LEU A 296 -10.44 14.98 -7.99
N PHE A 297 -10.27 15.94 -8.90
CA PHE A 297 -9.75 17.27 -8.59
C PHE A 297 -10.68 18.04 -7.61
N LEU A 298 -11.98 18.09 -7.88
CA LEU A 298 -12.95 18.80 -7.04
C LEU A 298 -13.08 18.19 -5.63
N THR A 299 -12.88 16.88 -5.50
CA THR A 299 -12.95 16.17 -4.21
C THR A 299 -11.62 16.08 -3.50
N GLY A 300 -10.54 16.66 -4.06
CA GLY A 300 -9.20 16.57 -3.50
C GLY A 300 -8.68 15.12 -3.37
N THR A 301 -9.15 14.24 -4.27
CA THR A 301 -8.81 12.81 -4.24
C THR A 301 -7.66 12.54 -5.21
N HIS A 302 -6.62 11.88 -4.73
CA HIS A 302 -5.48 11.51 -5.55
C HIS A 302 -5.82 10.39 -6.53
N LEU A 303 -5.11 10.36 -7.67
CA LEU A 303 -5.22 9.26 -8.61
C LEU A 303 -4.66 7.99 -7.96
N SER A 304 -5.47 6.96 -7.90
CA SER A 304 -5.16 5.68 -7.27
C SER A 304 -5.64 4.52 -8.14
N VAL A 305 -5.19 3.29 -7.85
CA VAL A 305 -5.65 2.08 -8.55
C VAL A 305 -7.18 1.95 -8.50
N PRO A 306 -7.87 2.12 -7.35
CA PRO A 306 -9.34 2.17 -7.33
C PRO A 306 -9.96 3.26 -8.21
N ALA A 307 -9.34 4.45 -8.29
CA ALA A 307 -9.84 5.51 -9.18
C ALA A 307 -9.74 5.12 -10.66
N LEU A 308 -8.66 4.45 -11.08
CA LEU A 308 -8.50 3.92 -12.44
C LEU A 308 -9.51 2.81 -12.75
N MET A 309 -9.81 1.94 -11.79
CA MET A 309 -10.89 0.95 -11.93
C MET A 309 -12.25 1.65 -12.12
N GLY A 310 -12.52 2.73 -11.37
CA GLY A 310 -13.70 3.57 -11.54
C GLY A 310 -13.76 4.22 -12.93
N ALA A 311 -12.62 4.65 -13.46
CA ALA A 311 -12.51 5.17 -14.82
C ALA A 311 -12.90 4.10 -15.86
N LEU A 312 -12.36 2.87 -15.75
CA LEU A 312 -12.72 1.76 -16.62
C LEU A 312 -14.23 1.45 -16.60
N MET A 313 -14.84 1.43 -15.40
CA MET A 313 -16.28 1.22 -15.26
C MET A 313 -17.08 2.35 -15.96
N SER A 314 -16.68 3.60 -15.80
CA SER A 314 -17.35 4.73 -16.43
C SER A 314 -17.24 4.71 -17.96
N LEU A 315 -16.10 4.28 -18.53
CA LEU A 315 -15.91 4.08 -19.96
C LEU A 315 -16.84 3.02 -20.51
N GLY A 316 -17.00 1.89 -19.82
CA GLY A 316 -17.93 0.84 -20.22
C GLY A 316 -19.38 1.32 -20.30
N LEU A 317 -19.85 2.05 -19.28
CA LEU A 317 -21.19 2.62 -19.27
C LEU A 317 -21.38 3.72 -20.31
N ALA A 318 -20.38 4.59 -20.51
CA ALA A 318 -20.41 5.63 -21.55
C ALA A 318 -20.59 5.01 -22.92
N THR A 319 -19.87 3.93 -23.21
CA THR A 319 -19.98 3.17 -24.46
C THR A 319 -21.37 2.57 -24.61
N ALA A 320 -21.88 1.88 -23.59
CA ALA A 320 -23.20 1.23 -23.64
C ALA A 320 -24.32 2.23 -23.91
N ASN A 321 -24.31 3.37 -23.24
CA ASN A 321 -25.30 4.44 -23.45
C ASN A 321 -25.19 5.05 -24.85
N SER A 322 -23.96 5.27 -25.36
CA SER A 322 -23.71 5.83 -26.70
C SER A 322 -24.14 4.87 -27.82
N ILE A 323 -23.93 3.54 -27.64
CA ILE A 323 -24.41 2.49 -28.55
C ILE A 323 -25.94 2.63 -28.76
N LEU A 324 -26.68 2.74 -27.63
CA LEU A 324 -28.16 2.83 -27.69
C LEU A 324 -28.65 4.05 -28.46
N VAL A 325 -27.96 5.19 -28.33
CA VAL A 325 -28.31 6.42 -29.07
C VAL A 325 -28.00 6.26 -30.52
N VAL A 326 -26.81 5.78 -30.91
CA VAL A 326 -26.37 5.59 -32.29
C VAL A 326 -27.23 4.52 -33.01
N THR A 327 -27.52 3.39 -32.34
CA THR A 327 -28.38 2.35 -32.91
C THR A 327 -29.78 2.90 -33.24
N PHE A 328 -30.38 3.66 -32.30
CA PHE A 328 -31.70 4.25 -32.55
C PHE A 328 -31.66 5.32 -33.66
N ALA A 329 -30.59 6.12 -33.74
CA ALA A 329 -30.40 7.08 -34.85
C ALA A 329 -30.28 6.36 -36.18
N ASN A 330 -29.58 5.23 -36.27
CA ASN A 330 -29.50 4.41 -37.48
C ASN A 330 -30.86 3.86 -37.88
N GLN A 331 -31.64 3.30 -36.95
CA GLN A 331 -33.00 2.84 -37.22
C GLN A 331 -33.92 3.93 -37.79
N ARG A 332 -33.79 5.16 -37.26
CA ARG A 332 -34.55 6.32 -37.77
C ARG A 332 -34.11 6.72 -39.19
N MET A 333 -32.81 6.66 -39.47
CA MET A 333 -32.31 6.91 -40.83
C MET A 333 -32.77 5.86 -41.83
N GLU A 334 -32.81 4.59 -41.44
CA GLU A 334 -33.35 3.48 -42.27
C GLU A 334 -34.83 3.66 -42.51
N ALA A 335 -35.58 4.20 -41.56
CA ALA A 335 -36.99 4.57 -41.69
C ALA A 335 -37.25 5.78 -42.62
N GLY A 336 -36.19 6.44 -43.11
CA GLY A 336 -36.28 7.53 -44.09
C GLY A 336 -36.02 8.93 -43.52
N ASP A 337 -35.76 9.07 -42.23
CA ASP A 337 -35.47 10.38 -41.63
C ASP A 337 -34.13 10.96 -42.10
N GLU A 338 -34.05 12.27 -42.17
CA GLU A 338 -32.79 12.98 -42.43
C GLU A 338 -31.85 12.85 -41.22
N SER A 339 -30.53 12.76 -41.44
CA SER A 339 -29.51 12.59 -40.38
C SER A 339 -29.68 13.55 -39.20
N ARG A 340 -30.08 14.81 -39.46
CA ARG A 340 -30.35 15.80 -38.41
C ARG A 340 -31.56 15.40 -37.55
N THR A 341 -32.66 15.05 -38.19
CA THR A 341 -33.90 14.68 -37.51
C THR A 341 -33.74 13.37 -36.76
N ALA A 342 -33.09 12.38 -37.37
CA ALA A 342 -32.77 11.11 -36.74
C ALA A 342 -31.94 11.29 -35.47
N ALA A 343 -30.88 12.12 -35.49
CA ALA A 343 -30.03 12.41 -34.33
C ALA A 343 -30.80 13.11 -33.20
N ILE A 344 -31.64 14.09 -33.51
CA ILE A 344 -32.44 14.82 -32.53
C ILE A 344 -33.46 13.88 -31.87
N ILE A 345 -34.21 13.13 -32.67
CA ILE A 345 -35.22 12.18 -32.16
C ILE A 345 -34.56 11.11 -31.29
N ALA A 346 -33.38 10.59 -31.71
CA ALA A 346 -32.64 9.63 -30.95
C ALA A 346 -32.23 10.19 -29.57
N GLY A 347 -31.69 11.40 -29.52
CA GLY A 347 -31.34 12.07 -28.28
C GLY A 347 -32.55 12.25 -27.35
N PHE A 348 -33.67 12.75 -27.86
CA PHE A 348 -34.88 12.93 -27.03
C PHE A 348 -35.51 11.63 -26.57
N THR A 349 -35.60 10.61 -27.43
CA THR A 349 -36.20 9.32 -27.05
C THR A 349 -35.37 8.59 -26.02
N ARG A 350 -34.05 8.68 -26.11
CA ARG A 350 -33.11 8.02 -25.19
C ARG A 350 -32.77 8.85 -23.93
N LEU A 351 -33.23 10.11 -23.85
CA LEU A 351 -32.97 10.98 -22.72
C LEU A 351 -33.38 10.35 -21.39
N ARG A 352 -34.63 9.90 -21.27
CA ARG A 352 -35.15 9.32 -20.03
C ARG A 352 -34.43 8.04 -19.62
N PRO A 353 -34.27 7.00 -20.46
CA PRO A 353 -33.53 5.80 -20.10
C PRO A 353 -32.07 6.08 -19.67
N VAL A 354 -31.35 6.91 -20.39
CA VAL A 354 -29.94 7.23 -20.08
C VAL A 354 -29.82 7.99 -18.76
N LEU A 355 -30.71 8.97 -18.50
CA LEU A 355 -30.72 9.68 -17.21
C LEU A 355 -31.11 8.77 -16.05
N MET A 356 -32.04 7.83 -16.26
CA MET A 356 -32.44 6.88 -15.20
C MET A 356 -31.29 5.94 -14.84
N THR A 357 -30.59 5.38 -15.83
CA THR A 357 -29.45 4.46 -15.57
C THR A 357 -28.27 5.20 -14.93
N ALA A 358 -27.91 6.38 -15.45
CA ALA A 358 -26.85 7.20 -14.87
C ALA A 358 -27.21 7.67 -13.45
N GLY A 359 -28.45 8.14 -13.24
CA GLY A 359 -28.94 8.58 -11.93
C GLY A 359 -28.95 7.44 -10.89
N ALA A 360 -29.42 6.26 -11.26
CA ALA A 360 -29.41 5.09 -10.37
C ALA A 360 -27.98 4.70 -9.94
N MET A 361 -27.04 4.69 -10.88
CA MET A 361 -25.64 4.39 -10.59
C MET A 361 -25.00 5.48 -9.71
N ILE A 362 -25.21 6.75 -10.01
CA ILE A 362 -24.68 7.86 -9.23
C ILE A 362 -25.22 7.78 -7.79
N LEU A 363 -26.54 7.63 -7.61
CA LEU A 363 -27.15 7.54 -6.29
C LEU A 363 -26.62 6.32 -5.50
N GLY A 364 -26.46 5.17 -6.19
CA GLY A 364 -25.90 3.97 -5.57
C GLY A 364 -24.43 4.12 -5.14
N MET A 365 -23.66 4.99 -5.82
CA MET A 365 -22.24 5.24 -5.49
C MET A 365 -22.03 6.34 -4.43
N ILE A 366 -23.05 7.14 -4.08
CA ILE A 366 -22.91 8.22 -3.10
C ILE A 366 -22.40 7.72 -1.74
N PRO A 367 -22.97 6.67 -1.12
CA PRO A 367 -22.48 6.20 0.18
C PRO A 367 -21.00 5.84 0.17
N MET A 368 -20.54 5.16 -0.88
CA MET A 368 -19.13 4.80 -1.08
C MET A 368 -18.27 6.04 -1.34
N ALA A 369 -18.75 7.02 -2.11
CA ALA A 369 -18.01 8.24 -2.42
C ALA A 369 -17.78 9.12 -1.19
N LEU A 370 -18.67 9.04 -0.20
CA LEU A 370 -18.55 9.73 1.08
C LEU A 370 -17.56 9.02 2.03
N GLY A 371 -17.15 7.80 1.73
CA GLY A 371 -16.25 7.03 2.58
C GLY A 371 -16.88 6.62 3.90
N VAL A 372 -18.19 6.38 3.93
CA VAL A 372 -18.93 5.99 5.15
C VAL A 372 -18.75 4.51 5.44
N GLY A 373 -18.38 4.18 6.69
CA GLY A 373 -18.15 2.80 7.15
C GLY A 373 -16.68 2.43 7.21
N GLU A 374 -16.39 1.30 7.86
CA GLU A 374 -15.03 0.76 7.96
C GLU A 374 -14.48 0.40 6.57
N GLY A 375 -13.27 0.88 6.24
CA GLY A 375 -12.65 0.67 4.92
C GLY A 375 -13.31 1.46 3.77
N GLY A 376 -14.36 2.27 4.03
CA GLY A 376 -15.02 3.08 3.01
C GLY A 376 -14.10 4.10 2.35
N GLU A 377 -13.13 4.61 3.08
CA GLU A 377 -12.15 5.61 2.60
C GLU A 377 -11.31 5.08 1.44
N GLN A 378 -10.94 3.80 1.45
CA GLN A 378 -10.11 3.16 0.41
C GLN A 378 -10.84 3.03 -0.92
N ASN A 379 -12.16 2.81 -0.88
CA ASN A 379 -13.00 2.66 -2.07
C ASN A 379 -13.64 3.99 -2.53
N ALA A 380 -13.57 5.04 -1.73
CA ALA A 380 -14.11 6.36 -2.07
C ALA A 380 -13.56 6.92 -3.40
N PRO A 381 -12.26 6.79 -3.75
CA PRO A 381 -11.73 7.22 -5.03
C PRO A 381 -12.37 6.53 -6.24
N LEU A 382 -12.69 5.24 -6.14
CA LEU A 382 -13.40 4.49 -7.17
C LEU A 382 -14.79 5.10 -7.42
N ALA A 383 -15.58 5.29 -6.35
CA ALA A 383 -16.92 5.81 -6.46
C ALA A 383 -16.95 7.25 -7.00
N ARG A 384 -16.03 8.10 -6.55
CA ARG A 384 -15.86 9.47 -7.05
C ARG A 384 -15.52 9.50 -8.53
N ALA A 385 -14.61 8.64 -8.97
CA ALA A 385 -14.24 8.48 -10.38
C ALA A 385 -15.45 8.04 -11.23
N VAL A 386 -16.25 7.07 -10.77
CA VAL A 386 -17.45 6.61 -11.46
C VAL A 386 -18.50 7.74 -11.56
N ILE A 387 -18.77 8.45 -10.48
CA ILE A 387 -19.73 9.56 -10.46
C ILE A 387 -19.31 10.63 -11.45
N GLY A 388 -18.06 11.08 -11.41
CA GLY A 388 -17.54 12.10 -12.32
C GLY A 388 -17.57 11.65 -13.78
N GLY A 389 -17.09 10.44 -14.05
CA GLY A 389 -17.11 9.85 -15.37
C GLY A 389 -18.51 9.72 -15.96
N LEU A 390 -19.49 9.26 -15.16
CA LEU A 390 -20.89 9.13 -15.61
C LEU A 390 -21.57 10.47 -15.85
N LEU A 391 -21.34 11.48 -15.03
CA LEU A 391 -21.92 12.82 -15.25
C LEU A 391 -21.50 13.37 -16.60
N PHE A 392 -20.20 13.37 -16.90
CA PHE A 392 -19.68 13.89 -18.16
C PHE A 392 -20.01 12.99 -19.36
N ALA A 393 -19.95 11.67 -19.18
CA ALA A 393 -20.35 10.71 -20.20
C ALA A 393 -21.83 10.87 -20.58
N THR A 394 -22.72 11.07 -19.60
CA THR A 394 -24.16 11.28 -19.86
C THR A 394 -24.37 12.55 -20.66
N PHE A 395 -23.69 13.63 -20.30
CA PHE A 395 -23.74 14.88 -21.06
C PHE A 395 -23.23 14.68 -22.50
N ALA A 396 -22.09 14.00 -22.65
CA ALA A 396 -21.52 13.70 -23.97
C ALA A 396 -22.45 12.83 -24.82
N THR A 397 -23.01 11.77 -24.24
CA THR A 397 -23.93 10.86 -24.94
C THR A 397 -25.20 11.55 -25.42
N LEU A 398 -25.76 12.48 -24.62
CA LEU A 398 -27.02 13.12 -24.94
C LEU A 398 -26.86 14.34 -25.88
N ILE A 399 -25.72 15.02 -25.85
CA ILE A 399 -25.50 16.24 -26.63
C ILE A 399 -24.42 16.04 -27.69
N PHE A 400 -23.26 15.58 -27.29
CA PHE A 400 -22.10 15.51 -28.20
C PHE A 400 -22.23 14.39 -29.23
N VAL A 401 -22.65 13.19 -28.82
CA VAL A 401 -22.84 12.04 -29.76
C VAL A 401 -23.86 12.34 -30.86
N PRO A 402 -25.07 12.88 -30.59
CA PRO A 402 -26.00 13.27 -31.65
C PRO A 402 -25.44 14.33 -32.60
N VAL A 403 -24.68 15.31 -32.09
CA VAL A 403 -24.03 16.34 -32.91
C VAL A 403 -22.98 15.72 -33.83
N MET A 404 -22.11 14.83 -33.30
CA MET A 404 -21.12 14.14 -34.11
C MET A 404 -21.74 13.20 -35.13
N TYR A 405 -22.82 12.53 -34.75
CA TYR A 405 -23.60 11.70 -35.67
C TYR A 405 -24.10 12.51 -36.88
N ARG A 406 -24.66 13.71 -36.64
CA ARG A 406 -25.08 14.61 -37.71
C ARG A 406 -23.92 15.05 -38.61
N ILE A 407 -22.75 15.34 -38.06
CA ILE A 407 -21.58 15.85 -38.80
C ILE A 407 -20.99 14.74 -39.68
N LEU A 408 -20.78 13.56 -39.11
CA LEU A 408 -20.07 12.47 -39.76
C LEU A 408 -20.97 11.64 -40.69
N ARG A 409 -22.27 11.55 -40.42
CA ARG A 409 -23.21 10.78 -41.22
C ARG A 409 -24.08 11.65 -42.14
N LYS A 410 -23.44 12.31 -43.13
CA LYS A 410 -24.14 12.98 -44.23
C LYS A 410 -24.65 11.93 -45.20
N ARG A 411 -25.96 11.72 -45.27
CA ARG A 411 -26.56 10.89 -46.31
C ARG A 411 -26.45 11.64 -47.64
N SER A 412 -25.72 11.09 -48.59
CA SER A 412 -25.78 11.55 -49.98
C SER A 412 -27.17 11.24 -50.52
N ARG A 413 -27.91 12.27 -50.94
CA ARG A 413 -29.20 12.15 -51.63
C ARG A 413 -29.14 11.32 -52.92
N THR A 414 -27.95 10.95 -53.37
CA THR A 414 -27.67 10.28 -54.64
C THR A 414 -28.08 8.80 -54.69
N GLN A 415 -28.27 8.12 -53.56
CA GLN A 415 -28.64 6.70 -53.58
C GLN A 415 -30.13 6.40 -53.66
N ILE A 416 -31.01 7.38 -53.43
CA ILE A 416 -32.46 7.17 -53.53
C ILE A 416 -32.90 7.25 -55.00
N ASN A 417 -32.24 8.03 -55.85
CA ASN A 417 -32.58 8.15 -57.27
C ASN A 417 -32.09 7.00 -58.15
N SER A 418 -31.07 6.24 -57.73
CA SER A 418 -30.62 5.04 -58.44
C SER A 418 -31.48 3.79 -58.18
N ALA A 419 -32.17 3.73 -57.03
CA ALA A 419 -33.10 2.63 -56.71
C ALA A 419 -34.52 2.87 -57.25
N ALA A 420 -34.83 4.10 -57.64
CA ALA A 420 -36.13 4.44 -58.27
C ALA A 420 -36.10 4.41 -59.81
N SER A 421 -34.92 4.17 -60.42
CA SER A 421 -34.70 4.07 -61.85
C SER A 421 -34.26 2.68 -62.33
N ALA A 422 -34.27 1.69 -61.46
CA ALA A 422 -34.15 0.26 -61.74
C ALA A 422 -35.47 -0.46 -61.40
#